data_6c7df10fe38c7b8758111d0569166849
#
_entry.id   6c7df10fe38c7b8758111d0569166849
#
_cell.length_a   1.000
_cell.length_b   1.000
_cell.length_c   1.000
_cell.angle_alpha   90.00
_cell.angle_beta   90.00
_cell.angle_gamma   90.00
#
_symmetry.space_group_name_H-M   'P 1'
#
loop_
_entity.id
_entity.type
_entity.pdbx_description
1 polymer ?
#
loop_
_entity_poly.entity_id
_entity_poly.type
_entity_poly.pdbx_seq_one_letter_code
_entity_poly.pdbx_strand_id
1 'polypeptide(L)'
;MKQRKSRIVAYVIVPLFFTMIGYGVVYVAASPFINIVTTAGSMFMTESLPEFSEELGSIFSEPDKDAEAEEIPLADVTWPKLGEHYANVTCEQIGLDVPLYYGDSMEIMRVGAGQYQGSFIPGYGKTILLSGHNTTYFSPLQKIAVGDEVTIKTSYGIYRYQVRETKILNESDPQAVDLLQKKEELVMYTCYPFDMLSSTDQRFFVYADKVSGPVLK
;
A
#
# COMPACT_ATOMS: atom_id res chain seq x y z
N MET A 1 22.91 -20.89 -59.73
CA MET A 1 23.28 -20.01 -58.59
C MET A 1 22.10 -19.59 -57.71
N LYS A 2 20.90 -19.36 -58.23
CA LYS A 2 19.71 -18.87 -57.50
C LYS A 2 19.20 -19.85 -56.42
N GLN A 3 19.19 -21.17 -56.70
CA GLN A 3 18.69 -22.20 -55.73
C GLN A 3 19.60 -22.40 -54.50
N ARG A 4 20.92 -22.18 -54.64
CA ARG A 4 21.85 -22.35 -53.50
C ARG A 4 21.71 -21.22 -52.48
N LYS A 5 21.46 -19.98 -52.96
CA LYS A 5 21.17 -18.83 -52.07
C LYS A 5 19.83 -19.01 -51.30
N SER A 6 18.80 -19.53 -51.96
CA SER A 6 17.51 -19.81 -51.32
C SER A 6 17.61 -20.83 -50.20
N ARG A 7 18.41 -21.89 -50.35
CA ARG A 7 18.63 -22.91 -49.31
C ARG A 7 19.40 -22.35 -48.10
N ILE A 8 20.44 -21.54 -48.34
CA ILE A 8 21.21 -20.90 -47.26
C ILE A 8 20.31 -19.94 -46.45
N VAL A 9 19.49 -19.14 -47.15
CA VAL A 9 18.53 -18.25 -46.52
C VAL A 9 17.51 -19.01 -45.67
N ALA A 10 16.99 -20.15 -46.16
CA ALA A 10 16.08 -20.98 -45.37
C ALA A 10 16.76 -21.59 -44.13
N TYR A 11 18.01 -22.05 -44.25
CA TYR A 11 18.75 -22.62 -43.10
C TYR A 11 19.11 -21.59 -42.04
N VAL A 12 19.10 -20.31 -42.33
CA VAL A 12 19.36 -19.21 -41.38
C VAL A 12 18.04 -18.61 -40.87
N ILE A 13 17.12 -18.29 -41.76
CA ILE A 13 15.88 -17.57 -41.41
C ILE A 13 14.92 -18.47 -40.62
N VAL A 14 14.80 -19.75 -41.00
CA VAL A 14 13.87 -20.65 -40.30
C VAL A 14 14.26 -20.89 -38.86
N PRO A 15 15.51 -21.24 -38.52
CA PRO A 15 15.91 -21.36 -37.12
C PRO A 15 15.76 -20.04 -36.35
N LEU A 16 16.13 -18.91 -36.95
CA LEU A 16 16.01 -17.59 -36.34
C LEU A 16 14.55 -17.24 -36.02
N PHE A 17 13.64 -17.56 -36.92
CA PHE A 17 12.20 -17.35 -36.73
C PHE A 17 11.65 -18.22 -35.57
N PHE A 18 12.01 -19.50 -35.54
CA PHE A 18 11.59 -20.38 -34.42
C PHE A 18 12.24 -19.98 -33.10
N THR A 19 13.45 -19.48 -33.10
CA THR A 19 14.11 -18.97 -31.89
C THR A 19 13.38 -17.72 -31.37
N MET A 20 13.01 -16.77 -32.24
CA MET A 20 12.25 -15.59 -31.85
C MET A 20 10.87 -15.97 -31.25
N ILE A 21 10.16 -16.91 -31.89
CA ILE A 21 8.90 -17.39 -31.36
C ILE A 21 9.11 -18.06 -29.99
N GLY A 22 10.12 -18.93 -29.87
CA GLY A 22 10.45 -19.59 -28.61
C GLY A 22 10.75 -18.60 -27.48
N TYR A 23 11.57 -17.59 -27.75
CA TYR A 23 11.82 -16.53 -26.78
C TYR A 23 10.56 -15.71 -26.46
N GLY A 24 9.70 -15.44 -27.44
CA GLY A 24 8.42 -14.76 -27.21
C GLY A 24 7.51 -15.54 -26.29
N VAL A 25 7.38 -16.85 -26.50
CA VAL A 25 6.57 -17.74 -25.63
C VAL A 25 7.15 -17.79 -24.22
N VAL A 26 8.47 -17.97 -24.10
CA VAL A 26 9.15 -17.99 -22.79
C VAL A 26 8.98 -16.65 -22.07
N TYR A 27 9.11 -15.54 -22.78
CA TYR A 27 8.92 -14.19 -22.22
C TYR A 27 7.50 -13.99 -21.70
N VAL A 28 6.48 -14.36 -22.47
CA VAL A 28 5.07 -14.25 -22.05
C VAL A 28 4.78 -15.17 -20.86
N ALA A 29 5.31 -16.39 -20.86
CA ALA A 29 5.14 -17.32 -19.75
C ALA A 29 5.90 -16.89 -18.48
N ALA A 30 7.07 -16.25 -18.64
CA ALA A 30 7.89 -15.81 -17.52
C ALA A 30 7.53 -14.38 -17.04
N SER A 31 6.79 -13.60 -17.82
CA SER A 31 6.47 -12.20 -17.49
C SER A 31 5.83 -12.02 -16.09
N PRO A 32 4.88 -12.86 -15.60
CA PRO A 32 4.37 -12.74 -14.25
C PRO A 32 5.47 -12.96 -13.19
N PHE A 33 6.39 -13.90 -13.43
CA PHE A 33 7.50 -14.16 -12.50
C PHE A 33 8.57 -13.04 -12.53
N ILE A 34 8.83 -12.46 -13.69
CA ILE A 34 9.77 -11.34 -13.85
C ILE A 34 9.27 -10.14 -13.06
N ASN A 35 7.98 -9.83 -13.13
CA ASN A 35 7.39 -8.72 -12.37
C ASN A 35 7.50 -8.92 -10.85
N ILE A 36 7.35 -10.16 -10.36
CA ILE A 36 7.54 -10.49 -8.94
C ILE A 36 8.98 -10.28 -8.52
N VAL A 37 9.91 -10.87 -9.29
CA VAL A 37 11.35 -10.81 -8.97
C VAL A 37 11.87 -9.37 -9.06
N THR A 38 11.42 -8.58 -10.03
CA THR A 38 11.80 -7.16 -10.13
C THR A 38 11.18 -6.32 -9.03
N THR A 39 9.93 -6.56 -8.65
CA THR A 39 9.30 -5.86 -7.53
C THR A 39 9.95 -6.25 -6.19
N ALA A 40 10.14 -7.53 -5.93
CA ALA A 40 10.87 -8.00 -4.75
C ALA A 40 12.35 -7.55 -4.77
N GLY A 41 13.02 -7.66 -5.92
CA GLY A 41 14.42 -7.24 -6.06
C GLY A 41 14.63 -5.74 -5.87
N SER A 42 13.69 -4.90 -6.31
CA SER A 42 13.76 -3.45 -6.08
C SER A 42 13.53 -3.09 -4.60
N MET A 43 12.80 -3.90 -3.84
CA MET A 43 12.67 -3.73 -2.39
C MET A 43 13.99 -3.99 -1.65
N PHE A 44 14.81 -4.93 -2.15
CA PHE A 44 16.11 -5.25 -1.54
C PHE A 44 17.27 -4.36 -2.05
N MET A 45 17.11 -3.69 -3.19
CA MET A 45 18.16 -2.87 -3.81
C MET A 45 17.99 -1.36 -3.60
N THR A 46 16.96 -0.92 -2.89
CA THR A 46 16.85 0.50 -2.53
C THR A 46 17.80 0.76 -1.37
N GLU A 47 19.02 1.15 -1.69
CA GLU A 47 20.13 1.46 -0.80
C GLU A 47 19.94 2.74 0.03
N SER A 48 18.80 3.41 -0.12
CA SER A 48 18.40 4.53 0.72
C SER A 48 16.99 4.27 1.27
N LEU A 49 16.92 3.53 2.37
CA LEU A 49 15.82 3.72 3.30
C LEU A 49 15.82 5.22 3.65
N PRO A 50 14.67 5.92 3.57
CA PRO A 50 14.58 7.26 4.15
C PRO A 50 15.15 7.18 5.56
N GLU A 51 16.13 8.01 5.88
CA GLU A 51 16.72 8.04 7.23
C GLU A 51 15.56 8.20 8.22
N PHE A 52 15.32 7.13 8.97
CA PHE A 52 14.53 7.20 10.18
C PHE A 52 15.22 8.21 11.06
N SER A 53 14.65 9.40 11.26
CA SER A 53 15.20 10.28 12.28
C SER A 53 15.06 9.53 13.61
N GLU A 54 16.19 9.26 14.28
CA GLU A 54 16.23 8.60 15.58
C GLU A 54 15.35 9.32 16.63
N GLU A 55 14.98 10.56 16.35
CA GLU A 55 14.03 11.37 17.12
C GLU A 55 12.61 10.78 17.18
N LEU A 56 12.14 10.06 16.15
CA LEU A 56 10.80 9.49 16.17
C LEU A 56 10.64 8.33 17.18
N GLY A 57 11.71 7.58 17.45
CA GLY A 57 11.68 6.49 18.42
C GLY A 57 11.42 6.94 19.86
N SER A 58 11.79 8.18 20.22
CA SER A 58 11.59 8.73 21.57
C SER A 58 10.21 9.37 21.77
N ILE A 59 9.48 9.67 20.69
CA ILE A 59 8.16 10.33 20.72
C ILE A 59 7.04 9.29 20.93
N PHE A 60 7.30 8.01 20.66
CA PHE A 60 6.33 6.93 20.81
C PHE A 60 6.28 6.31 22.22
N SER A 61 6.37 7.13 23.28
CA SER A 61 5.96 6.69 24.62
C SER A 61 4.45 6.40 24.60
N GLU A 62 4.06 5.22 25.09
CA GLU A 62 2.64 4.83 25.12
C GLU A 62 1.84 5.87 25.93
N PRO A 63 0.83 6.54 25.34
CA PRO A 63 -0.08 7.36 26.12
C PRO A 63 -1.04 6.46 26.87
N ASP A 64 -1.41 6.92 28.06
CA ASP A 64 -2.40 6.27 28.93
C ASP A 64 -3.70 5.98 28.17
N LYS A 65 -4.27 4.79 28.40
CA LYS A 65 -5.48 4.30 27.71
C LYS A 65 -6.75 5.11 27.98
N ASP A 66 -6.72 6.05 28.93
CA ASP A 66 -7.87 6.81 29.44
C ASP A 66 -7.77 8.32 29.19
N ALA A 67 -6.86 8.79 28.32
CA ALA A 67 -6.79 10.20 27.97
C ALA A 67 -8.07 10.62 27.22
N GLU A 68 -8.87 11.52 27.82
CA GLU A 68 -9.91 12.29 27.12
C GLU A 68 -9.34 12.83 25.80
N ALA A 69 -10.19 12.88 24.75
CA ALA A 69 -9.75 13.29 23.42
C ALA A 69 -9.06 14.66 23.47
N GLU A 70 -7.74 14.66 23.52
CA GLU A 70 -6.92 15.86 23.55
C GLU A 70 -7.15 16.64 22.27
N GLU A 71 -7.44 17.94 22.40
CA GLU A 71 -7.60 18.82 21.25
C GLU A 71 -6.22 19.38 20.89
N ILE A 72 -5.79 19.18 19.68
CA ILE A 72 -4.52 19.72 19.16
C ILE A 72 -4.85 20.83 18.15
N PRO A 73 -4.33 22.07 18.34
CA PRO A 73 -4.49 23.09 17.33
C PRO A 73 -3.92 22.65 15.98
N LEU A 74 -4.70 22.79 14.91
CA LEU A 74 -4.26 22.41 13.57
C LEU A 74 -2.98 23.17 13.14
N ALA A 75 -2.78 24.36 13.69
CA ALA A 75 -1.58 25.17 13.45
C ALA A 75 -0.29 24.55 13.99
N ASP A 76 -0.39 23.65 14.99
CA ASP A 76 0.74 22.97 15.61
C ASP A 76 1.09 21.64 14.88
N VAL A 77 0.25 21.23 13.95
CA VAL A 77 0.46 20.02 13.16
C VAL A 77 1.01 20.36 11.78
N THR A 78 2.22 19.90 11.50
CA THR A 78 2.78 20.05 10.15
C THR A 78 2.15 19.04 9.21
N TRP A 79 1.50 19.50 8.14
CA TRP A 79 0.98 18.63 7.11
C TRP A 79 2.12 17.89 6.41
N PRO A 80 2.06 16.56 6.27
CA PRO A 80 3.16 15.79 5.68
C PRO A 80 3.38 16.16 4.20
N LYS A 81 4.63 16.11 3.77
CA LYS A 81 5.02 16.32 2.38
C LYS A 81 4.91 15.02 1.58
N LEU A 82 4.74 15.15 0.27
CA LEU A 82 4.72 13.99 -0.63
C LEU A 82 6.00 13.15 -0.45
N GLY A 83 5.80 11.85 -0.21
CA GLY A 83 6.88 10.89 0.04
C GLY A 83 7.43 10.89 1.46
N GLU A 84 6.91 11.72 2.35
CA GLU A 84 7.34 11.77 3.75
C GLU A 84 6.78 10.57 4.53
N HIS A 85 7.67 9.87 5.27
CA HIS A 85 7.28 8.91 6.29
C HIS A 85 6.80 9.68 7.52
N TYR A 86 5.51 9.72 7.77
CA TYR A 86 4.92 10.56 8.80
C TYR A 86 4.20 9.78 9.91
N ALA A 87 3.99 8.46 9.70
CA ALA A 87 3.27 7.61 10.65
C ALA A 87 3.64 6.13 10.49
N ASN A 88 3.23 5.31 11.44
CA ASN A 88 3.22 3.85 11.35
C ASN A 88 1.80 3.32 11.56
N VAL A 89 1.45 2.28 10.81
CA VAL A 89 0.17 1.55 10.93
C VAL A 89 0.43 0.17 11.49
N THR A 90 -0.22 -0.15 12.61
CA THR A 90 -0.09 -1.46 13.26
C THR A 90 -1.45 -2.09 13.50
N CYS A 91 -1.51 -3.42 13.43
CA CYS A 91 -2.63 -4.25 13.88
C CYS A 91 -2.05 -5.55 14.42
N GLU A 92 -1.96 -5.67 15.74
CA GLU A 92 -1.28 -6.78 16.42
C GLU A 92 -1.93 -8.13 16.11
N GLN A 93 -3.27 -8.16 15.98
CA GLN A 93 -4.06 -9.38 15.75
C GLN A 93 -3.66 -10.11 14.47
N ILE A 94 -3.17 -9.39 13.48
CA ILE A 94 -2.77 -9.96 12.18
C ILE A 94 -1.27 -9.83 11.89
N GLY A 95 -0.50 -9.23 12.83
CA GLY A 95 0.92 -8.97 12.67
C GLY A 95 1.24 -7.90 11.60
N LEU A 96 0.35 -6.92 11.44
CA LEU A 96 0.61 -5.76 10.58
C LEU A 96 1.46 -4.74 11.36
N ASP A 97 2.60 -4.35 10.80
CA ASP A 97 3.44 -3.25 11.27
C ASP A 97 4.15 -2.66 10.06
N VAL A 98 3.67 -1.50 9.60
CA VAL A 98 4.12 -0.92 8.34
C VAL A 98 4.30 0.59 8.45
N PRO A 99 5.37 1.14 7.83
CA PRO A 99 5.55 2.57 7.71
C PRO A 99 4.49 3.16 6.79
N LEU A 100 3.97 4.35 7.15
CA LEU A 100 2.97 5.08 6.38
C LEU A 100 3.57 6.34 5.80
N TYR A 101 3.49 6.45 4.48
CA TYR A 101 3.97 7.59 3.71
C TYR A 101 2.83 8.42 3.17
N TYR A 102 3.04 9.74 3.07
CA TYR A 102 2.08 10.63 2.42
C TYR A 102 2.23 10.57 0.90
N GLY A 103 1.20 10.13 0.21
CA GLY A 103 1.17 9.79 -1.22
C GLY A 103 1.00 8.29 -1.43
N ASP A 104 0.53 7.91 -2.61
CA ASP A 104 0.20 6.54 -2.99
C ASP A 104 0.80 6.12 -4.34
N SER A 105 1.94 6.74 -4.71
CA SER A 105 2.66 6.34 -5.92
C SER A 105 3.25 4.94 -5.81
N MET A 106 3.56 4.33 -6.94
CA MET A 106 4.19 3.00 -6.98
C MET A 106 5.53 2.96 -6.23
N GLU A 107 6.30 4.06 -6.26
CA GLU A 107 7.56 4.19 -5.54
C GLU A 107 7.36 4.17 -4.03
N ILE A 108 6.33 4.88 -3.54
CA ILE A 108 5.96 4.90 -2.13
C ILE A 108 5.51 3.52 -1.67
N MET A 109 4.60 2.87 -2.42
CA MET A 109 4.08 1.56 -2.07
C MET A 109 5.13 0.43 -2.08
N ARG A 110 6.33 0.67 -2.66
CA ARG A 110 7.47 -0.27 -2.56
C ARG A 110 8.14 -0.26 -1.20
N VAL A 111 8.03 0.82 -0.45
CA VAL A 111 8.72 1.00 0.84
C VAL A 111 7.77 1.01 2.05
N GLY A 112 6.46 1.05 1.83
CA GLY A 112 5.47 1.04 2.91
C GLY A 112 4.04 1.09 2.41
N ALA A 113 3.13 1.48 3.29
CA ALA A 113 1.78 1.87 2.94
C ALA A 113 1.78 3.33 2.47
N GLY A 114 0.91 3.64 1.50
CA GLY A 114 0.72 4.98 0.99
C GLY A 114 -0.62 5.56 1.43
N GLN A 115 -0.64 6.85 1.79
CA GLN A 115 -1.87 7.59 1.99
C GLN A 115 -2.26 8.34 0.72
N TYR A 116 -3.49 8.18 0.27
CA TYR A 116 -4.01 8.97 -0.85
C TYR A 116 -4.03 10.46 -0.51
N GLN A 117 -3.40 11.30 -1.35
CA GLN A 117 -3.25 12.75 -1.12
C GLN A 117 -4.57 13.52 -1.05
N GLY A 118 -5.64 12.99 -1.64
CA GLY A 118 -6.97 13.57 -1.56
C GLY A 118 -7.72 13.21 -0.27
N SER A 119 -7.15 12.38 0.59
CA SER A 119 -7.69 12.02 1.90
C SER A 119 -7.09 12.87 3.02
N PHE A 120 -7.54 12.68 4.25
CA PHE A 120 -7.17 13.51 5.39
C PHE A 120 -6.25 12.78 6.35
N ILE A 121 -5.45 13.51 7.12
CA ILE A 121 -4.59 12.94 8.16
C ILE A 121 -5.41 12.56 9.40
N PRO A 122 -4.91 11.60 10.24
CA PRO A 122 -5.57 11.23 11.49
C PRO A 122 -5.86 12.45 12.39
N GLY A 123 -7.04 12.47 12.96
CA GLY A 123 -7.51 13.56 13.83
C GLY A 123 -8.28 14.67 13.13
N TYR A 124 -8.27 14.72 11.80
CA TYR A 124 -8.94 15.78 11.03
C TYR A 124 -10.47 15.60 10.97
N GLY A 125 -11.01 14.46 11.37
CA GLY A 125 -12.46 14.21 11.39
C GLY A 125 -13.05 13.82 10.04
N LYS A 126 -12.25 13.34 9.10
CA LYS A 126 -12.62 12.92 7.74
C LYS A 126 -12.03 11.57 7.39
N THR A 127 -12.32 11.07 6.18
CA THR A 127 -11.79 9.80 5.71
C THR A 127 -10.27 9.85 5.50
N ILE A 128 -9.59 8.86 6.06
CA ILE A 128 -8.19 8.53 5.82
C ILE A 128 -8.17 7.34 4.88
N LEU A 129 -7.54 7.46 3.72
CA LEU A 129 -7.50 6.41 2.71
C LEU A 129 -6.07 5.92 2.51
N LEU A 130 -5.82 4.65 2.85
CA LEU A 130 -4.51 4.02 2.78
C LEU A 130 -4.50 2.89 1.74
N SER A 131 -3.40 2.79 1.01
CA SER A 131 -3.16 1.74 0.03
C SER A 131 -1.84 1.01 0.30
N GLY A 132 -1.76 -0.24 -0.13
CA GLY A 132 -0.54 -1.03 -0.06
C GLY A 132 -0.63 -2.30 -0.90
N HIS A 133 0.50 -2.90 -1.23
CA HIS A 133 0.52 -4.13 -2.02
C HIS A 133 0.04 -5.34 -1.22
N ASN A 134 -0.83 -6.16 -1.84
CA ASN A 134 -1.35 -7.41 -1.26
C ASN A 134 -0.29 -8.50 -1.06
N THR A 135 0.87 -8.38 -1.72
CA THR A 135 1.95 -9.35 -1.65
C THR A 135 3.04 -8.99 -0.62
N THR A 136 2.99 -7.78 -0.07
CA THR A 136 4.00 -7.27 0.86
C THR A 136 3.35 -6.62 2.09
N TYR A 137 3.35 -5.30 2.16
CA TYR A 137 2.96 -4.55 3.36
C TYR A 137 1.52 -4.79 3.80
N PHE A 138 0.57 -4.93 2.85
CA PHE A 138 -0.83 -5.23 3.16
C PHE A 138 -1.22 -6.70 2.97
N SER A 139 -0.25 -7.60 2.80
CA SER A 139 -0.52 -9.05 2.80
C SER A 139 -1.18 -9.54 4.11
N PRO A 140 -0.89 -9.01 5.31
CA PRO A 140 -1.57 -9.43 6.52
C PRO A 140 -3.06 -9.12 6.54
N LEU A 141 -3.55 -8.15 5.75
CA LEU A 141 -4.98 -7.79 5.68
C LEU A 141 -5.88 -8.96 5.27
N GLN A 142 -5.34 -10.00 4.62
CA GLN A 142 -6.12 -11.22 4.34
C GLN A 142 -6.67 -11.92 5.59
N LYS A 143 -6.10 -11.64 6.78
CA LYS A 143 -6.50 -12.23 8.06
C LYS A 143 -7.34 -11.31 8.92
N ILE A 144 -7.53 -10.05 8.50
CA ILE A 144 -8.21 -9.05 9.30
C ILE A 144 -9.68 -9.41 9.49
N ALA A 145 -10.19 -9.17 10.69
CA ALA A 145 -11.56 -9.47 11.06
C ALA A 145 -12.27 -8.23 11.62
N VAL A 146 -13.60 -8.25 11.57
CA VAL A 146 -14.41 -7.24 12.26
C VAL A 146 -14.14 -7.30 13.75
N GLY A 147 -13.87 -6.15 14.35
CA GLY A 147 -13.50 -6.00 15.76
C GLY A 147 -12.00 -5.86 16.00
N ASP A 148 -11.13 -6.16 15.01
CA ASP A 148 -9.69 -5.93 15.14
C ASP A 148 -9.39 -4.43 15.29
N GLU A 149 -8.35 -4.11 16.06
CA GLU A 149 -7.92 -2.74 16.29
C GLU A 149 -6.72 -2.38 15.40
N VAL A 150 -6.87 -1.33 14.62
CA VAL A 150 -5.80 -0.73 13.82
C VAL A 150 -5.34 0.54 14.50
N THR A 151 -4.04 0.65 14.76
CA THR A 151 -3.44 1.83 15.37
C THR A 151 -2.59 2.58 14.35
N ILE A 152 -2.80 3.89 14.25
CA ILE A 152 -1.92 4.80 13.50
C ILE A 152 -1.16 5.68 14.50
N LYS A 153 0.17 5.54 14.51
CA LYS A 153 1.07 6.36 15.34
C LYS A 153 1.68 7.45 14.48
N THR A 154 1.42 8.71 14.82
CA THR A 154 1.98 9.90 14.16
C THR A 154 2.89 10.64 15.13
N SER A 155 3.63 11.67 14.68
CA SER A 155 4.40 12.55 15.54
C SER A 155 3.55 13.42 16.48
N TYR A 156 2.24 13.55 16.21
CA TYR A 156 1.33 14.40 16.96
C TYR A 156 0.24 13.63 17.71
N GLY A 157 0.21 12.27 17.66
CA GLY A 157 -0.74 11.50 18.43
C GLY A 157 -0.85 10.04 18.02
N ILE A 158 -1.54 9.28 18.83
CA ILE A 158 -1.87 7.86 18.59
C ILE A 158 -3.37 7.75 18.37
N TYR A 159 -3.74 7.16 17.25
CA TYR A 159 -5.12 7.01 16.79
C TYR A 159 -5.47 5.54 16.70
N ARG A 160 -6.60 5.13 17.31
CA ARG A 160 -7.09 3.77 17.26
C ARG A 160 -8.41 3.71 16.50
N TYR A 161 -8.50 2.72 15.63
CA TYR A 161 -9.66 2.46 14.78
C TYR A 161 -10.07 1.01 14.94
N GLN A 162 -11.36 0.76 15.12
CA GLN A 162 -11.89 -0.60 15.18
C GLN A 162 -12.50 -0.97 13.84
N VAL A 163 -12.09 -2.12 13.29
CA VAL A 163 -12.62 -2.64 12.02
C VAL A 163 -14.12 -2.93 12.17
N ARG A 164 -14.91 -2.29 11.34
CA ARG A 164 -16.36 -2.41 11.29
C ARG A 164 -16.83 -3.39 10.21
N GLU A 165 -16.20 -3.38 9.05
CA GLU A 165 -16.54 -4.25 7.93
C GLU A 165 -15.38 -4.39 6.94
N THR A 166 -15.45 -5.46 6.12
CA THR A 166 -14.57 -5.66 4.96
C THR A 166 -15.41 -5.92 3.72
N LYS A 167 -14.96 -5.44 2.56
CA LYS A 167 -15.65 -5.62 1.27
C LYS A 167 -14.67 -5.91 0.15
N ILE A 168 -15.13 -6.70 -0.83
CA ILE A 168 -14.46 -6.84 -2.12
C ILE A 168 -15.28 -6.05 -3.13
N LEU A 169 -14.69 -4.99 -3.69
CA LEU A 169 -15.35 -4.09 -4.63
C LEU A 169 -14.45 -3.88 -5.85
N ASN A 170 -15.05 -3.42 -6.94
CA ASN A 170 -14.29 -2.94 -8.08
C ASN A 170 -13.59 -1.62 -7.73
N GLU A 171 -12.38 -1.39 -8.23
CA GLU A 171 -11.61 -0.16 -7.97
C GLU A 171 -12.32 1.12 -8.41
N SER A 172 -13.22 1.02 -9.39
CA SER A 172 -14.01 2.13 -9.91
C SER A 172 -15.38 2.27 -9.24
N ASP A 173 -15.69 1.49 -8.20
CA ASP A 173 -16.97 1.59 -7.51
C ASP A 173 -17.06 2.92 -6.74
N PRO A 174 -17.99 3.80 -7.09
CA PRO A 174 -18.13 5.11 -6.44
C PRO A 174 -18.58 5.02 -4.98
N GLN A 175 -19.05 3.85 -4.53
CA GLN A 175 -19.47 3.60 -3.16
C GLN A 175 -18.31 3.03 -2.30
N ALA A 176 -17.16 2.75 -2.91
CA ALA A 176 -16.03 2.19 -2.18
C ALA A 176 -15.47 3.17 -1.13
N VAL A 177 -15.44 4.48 -1.41
CA VAL A 177 -14.87 5.49 -0.50
C VAL A 177 -15.65 6.79 -0.59
N ASP A 178 -16.10 7.31 0.56
CA ASP A 178 -16.59 8.68 0.70
C ASP A 178 -15.53 9.53 1.44
N LEU A 179 -14.77 10.31 0.70
CA LEU A 179 -13.71 11.16 1.27
C LEU A 179 -14.25 12.34 2.11
N LEU A 180 -15.50 12.71 1.90
CA LEU A 180 -16.10 13.91 2.51
C LEU A 180 -17.09 13.60 3.63
N GLN A 181 -17.16 12.36 4.06
CA GLN A 181 -18.06 12.01 5.16
C GLN A 181 -17.76 12.84 6.43
N LYS A 182 -18.79 12.96 7.29
CA LYS A 182 -18.74 13.86 8.45
C LYS A 182 -18.07 13.27 9.68
N LYS A 183 -17.74 11.98 9.65
CA LYS A 183 -17.12 11.24 10.75
C LYS A 183 -15.78 10.69 10.30
N GLU A 184 -14.79 10.72 11.18
CA GLU A 184 -13.49 10.13 10.88
C GLU A 184 -13.58 8.63 10.71
N GLU A 185 -13.06 8.14 9.60
CA GLU A 185 -13.02 6.75 9.21
C GLU A 185 -11.66 6.43 8.61
N LEU A 186 -11.12 5.29 8.98
CA LEU A 186 -9.96 4.71 8.31
C LEU A 186 -10.44 3.71 7.26
N VAL A 187 -10.03 3.91 6.02
CA VAL A 187 -10.22 2.96 4.92
C VAL A 187 -8.86 2.49 4.45
N MET A 188 -8.60 1.19 4.53
CA MET A 188 -7.41 0.56 3.95
C MET A 188 -7.82 -0.31 2.79
N TYR A 189 -7.06 -0.31 1.69
CA TYR A 189 -7.35 -1.20 0.57
C TYR A 189 -6.10 -1.76 -0.09
N THR A 190 -6.28 -2.92 -0.70
CA THR A 190 -5.24 -3.62 -1.46
C THR A 190 -5.84 -4.37 -2.64
N CYS A 191 -5.00 -4.86 -3.56
CA CYS A 191 -5.46 -5.72 -4.65
C CYS A 191 -6.06 -7.03 -4.13
N TYR A 192 -7.09 -7.53 -4.80
CA TYR A 192 -7.73 -8.82 -4.52
C TYR A 192 -7.83 -9.66 -5.81
N PRO A 193 -7.65 -10.99 -5.73
CA PRO A 193 -7.34 -11.80 -4.56
C PRO A 193 -5.87 -11.67 -4.10
N PHE A 194 -5.59 -12.10 -2.86
CA PHE A 194 -4.25 -11.99 -2.24
C PHE A 194 -3.21 -12.93 -2.85
N ASP A 195 -3.62 -14.00 -3.50
CA ASP A 195 -2.79 -15.02 -4.13
C ASP A 195 -2.55 -14.78 -5.63
N MET A 196 -3.15 -13.74 -6.21
CA MET A 196 -2.94 -13.39 -7.62
C MET A 196 -1.84 -12.37 -7.80
N LEU A 197 -0.94 -12.71 -8.73
CA LEU A 197 0.18 -11.87 -9.14
C LEU A 197 -0.12 -11.07 -10.41
N SER A 198 -1.34 -11.18 -10.92
CA SER A 198 -1.80 -10.45 -12.11
C SER A 198 -2.57 -9.18 -11.73
N SER A 199 -2.63 -8.24 -12.67
CA SER A 199 -3.48 -7.06 -12.56
C SER A 199 -4.95 -7.48 -12.39
N THR A 200 -5.63 -6.86 -11.44
CA THR A 200 -7.05 -7.10 -11.13
C THR A 200 -7.74 -5.77 -10.85
N ASP A 201 -9.00 -5.67 -11.23
CA ASP A 201 -9.85 -4.52 -10.96
C ASP A 201 -10.50 -4.59 -9.57
N GLN A 202 -10.35 -5.75 -8.88
CA GLN A 202 -10.93 -5.94 -7.57
C GLN A 202 -9.97 -5.48 -6.47
N ARG A 203 -10.56 -4.87 -5.45
CA ARG A 203 -9.86 -4.40 -4.25
C ARG A 203 -10.53 -4.97 -3.02
N PHE A 204 -9.70 -5.39 -2.07
CA PHE A 204 -10.14 -5.72 -0.72
C PHE A 204 -10.08 -4.45 0.13
N PHE A 205 -11.23 -4.00 0.59
CA PHE A 205 -11.39 -2.83 1.44
C PHE A 205 -11.63 -3.24 2.87
N VAL A 206 -11.01 -2.50 3.79
CA VAL A 206 -11.20 -2.59 5.25
C VAL A 206 -11.65 -1.23 5.74
N TYR A 207 -12.80 -1.18 6.39
CA TYR A 207 -13.37 0.05 6.96
C TYR A 207 -13.31 -0.02 8.49
N ALA A 208 -12.76 1.01 9.10
CA ALA A 208 -12.61 1.07 10.55
C ALA A 208 -13.05 2.43 11.11
N ASP A 209 -13.84 2.39 12.17
CA ASP A 209 -14.31 3.58 12.88
C ASP A 209 -13.28 4.03 13.93
N LYS A 210 -13.07 5.33 14.07
CA LYS A 210 -12.23 5.90 15.12
C LYS A 210 -12.77 5.55 16.50
N VAL A 211 -11.92 5.01 17.36
CA VAL A 211 -12.21 4.67 18.76
C VAL A 211 -11.60 5.70 19.70
N SER A 212 -10.34 6.09 19.46
CA SER A 212 -9.63 7.05 20.30
C SER A 212 -8.56 7.80 19.53
N GLY A 213 -8.03 8.83 20.15
CA GLY A 213 -6.99 9.69 19.60
C GLY A 213 -7.41 11.16 19.57
N PRO A 214 -6.44 12.09 19.54
CA PRO A 214 -6.71 13.52 19.57
C PRO A 214 -7.56 14.01 18.39
N VAL A 215 -8.13 15.22 18.54
CA VAL A 215 -8.92 15.88 17.51
C VAL A 215 -8.18 17.16 17.10
N LEU A 216 -7.96 17.33 15.80
CA LEU A 216 -7.36 18.54 15.25
C LEU A 216 -8.42 19.63 15.08
N LYS A 217 -8.17 20.83 15.61
CA LYS A 217 -9.08 21.98 15.56
C LYS A 217 -8.39 23.25 15.07
#